data_f329d369f67ca9a56aeb78dcb27989dd
#
_entry.id   f329d369f67ca9a56aeb78dcb27989dd
#
_cell.length_a   1.000
_cell.length_b   1.000
_cell.length_c   1.000
_cell.angle_alpha   90.00
_cell.angle_beta   90.00
_cell.angle_gamma   90.00
#
_symmetry.space_group_name_H-M   'P 1'
#
loop_
_entity.id
_entity.type
_entity.pdbx_description
1 polymer ?
#
loop_
_entity_poly.entity_id
_entity_poly.type
_entity_poly.pdbx_seq_one_letter_code
_entity_poly.pdbx_strand_id
1 'polypeptide(L)'
;MLSPELRATLDSAIQDTRRRRHEFITLEHLLLALLDDPSAQEVLYGCNAEIDQLRLELEEFLDHHVPKLDEEGEVQQTIGVGRVLQ
;
A
#
# COMPACT_ATOMS: atom_id res chain seq x y z
N MET A 1 -14.95 -11.72 5.06
CA MET A 1 -13.71 -12.50 5.06
C MET A 1 -12.86 -12.10 3.86
N LEU A 2 -11.58 -11.88 4.06
CA LEU A 2 -10.68 -11.51 2.97
C LEU A 2 -10.28 -12.73 2.16
N SER A 3 -10.17 -12.59 0.83
CA SER A 3 -9.64 -13.63 -0.02
C SER A 3 -8.15 -13.85 0.30
N PRO A 4 -7.59 -15.03 -0.02
CA PRO A 4 -6.14 -15.26 0.15
C PRO A 4 -5.29 -14.25 -0.62
N GLU A 5 -5.72 -13.87 -1.82
CA GLU A 5 -5.02 -12.90 -2.65
C GLU A 5 -5.00 -11.51 -2.01
N LEU A 6 -6.14 -11.07 -1.48
CA LEU A 6 -6.23 -9.79 -0.80
C LEU A 6 -5.42 -9.79 0.48
N ARG A 7 -5.43 -10.90 1.21
CA ARG A 7 -4.63 -11.04 2.44
C ARG A 7 -3.14 -10.93 2.12
N ALA A 8 -2.68 -11.57 1.05
CA ALA A 8 -1.29 -11.48 0.62
C ALA A 8 -0.91 -10.05 0.25
N THR A 9 -1.82 -9.33 -0.41
CA THR A 9 -1.61 -7.91 -0.75
C THR A 9 -1.50 -7.06 0.51
N LEU A 10 -2.37 -7.30 1.49
CA LEU A 10 -2.30 -6.58 2.77
C LEU A 10 -0.99 -6.86 3.50
N ASP A 11 -0.56 -8.11 3.54
CA ASP A 11 0.71 -8.48 4.17
C ASP A 11 1.88 -7.78 3.49
N SER A 12 1.87 -7.72 2.15
CA SER A 12 2.89 -6.99 1.40
C SER A 12 2.90 -5.52 1.75
N ALA A 13 1.71 -4.90 1.88
CA ALA A 13 1.61 -3.49 2.24
C ALA A 13 2.16 -3.22 3.63
N ILE A 14 1.86 -4.11 4.58
CA ILE A 14 2.36 -3.99 5.96
C ILE A 14 3.88 -4.10 5.99
N GLN A 15 4.43 -5.09 5.28
CA GLN A 15 5.88 -5.28 5.21
C GLN A 15 6.58 -4.10 4.56
N ASP A 16 6.01 -3.55 3.49
CA ASP A 16 6.56 -2.39 2.83
C ASP A 16 6.54 -1.16 3.74
N THR A 17 5.46 -0.98 4.49
CA THR A 17 5.34 0.10 5.46
C THR A 17 6.44 0.02 6.52
N ARG A 18 6.70 -1.19 7.03
CA ARG A 18 7.78 -1.41 8.00
C ARG A 18 9.15 -1.16 7.39
N ARG A 19 9.38 -1.63 6.18
CA ARG A 19 10.64 -1.44 5.47
C ARG A 19 10.94 0.04 5.27
N ARG A 20 9.91 0.84 4.97
CA ARG A 20 10.03 2.28 4.80
C ARG A 20 10.11 3.03 6.13
N ARG A 21 9.88 2.31 7.25
CA ARG A 21 9.86 2.87 8.60
C ARG A 21 8.81 3.97 8.76
N HIS A 22 7.69 3.82 8.07
CA HIS A 22 6.57 4.73 8.21
C HIS A 22 5.81 4.48 9.50
N GLU A 23 5.36 5.56 10.14
CA GLU A 23 4.63 5.48 11.40
C GLU A 23 3.26 4.85 11.23
N PHE A 24 2.62 5.07 10.08
CA PHE A 24 1.27 4.60 9.80
C PHE A 24 1.23 3.83 8.49
N ILE A 25 0.35 2.83 8.41
CA ILE A 25 -0.05 2.25 7.13
C ILE A 25 -1.24 3.06 6.59
N THR A 26 -1.18 3.43 5.32
CA THR A 26 -2.21 4.26 4.67
C THR A 26 -2.81 3.53 3.47
N LEU A 27 -3.87 4.10 2.90
CA LEU A 27 -4.46 3.58 1.67
C LEU A 27 -3.46 3.61 0.52
N GLU A 28 -2.54 4.57 0.50
CA GLU A 28 -1.50 4.66 -0.53
C GLU A 28 -0.55 3.46 -0.47
N HIS A 29 -0.26 2.96 0.72
CA HIS A 29 0.53 1.71 0.87
C HIS A 29 -0.22 0.53 0.24
N LEU A 30 -1.54 0.45 0.47
CA LEU A 30 -2.36 -0.61 -0.11
C LEU A 30 -2.44 -0.49 -1.63
N LEU A 31 -2.62 0.71 -2.15
CA LEU A 31 -2.65 0.95 -3.58
C LEU A 31 -1.33 0.55 -4.24
N LEU A 32 -0.21 0.91 -3.62
CA LEU A 32 1.10 0.54 -4.14
C LEU A 32 1.27 -0.99 -4.18
N ALA A 33 0.83 -1.68 -3.14
CA ALA A 33 0.87 -3.15 -3.11
C ALA A 33 -0.03 -3.76 -4.19
N LEU A 34 -1.20 -3.17 -4.44
CA LEU A 34 -2.12 -3.63 -5.48
C LEU A 34 -1.52 -3.51 -6.88
N LEU A 35 -0.62 -2.55 -7.12
CA LEU A 35 0.04 -2.41 -8.41
C LEU A 35 0.90 -3.63 -8.76
N ASP A 36 1.29 -4.42 -7.77
CA ASP A 36 2.04 -5.65 -7.98
C ASP A 36 1.15 -6.89 -8.10
N ASP A 37 -0.16 -6.74 -7.88
CA ASP A 37 -1.10 -7.86 -8.01
C ASP A 37 -1.47 -8.08 -9.47
N PRO A 38 -1.30 -9.32 -10.00
CA PRO A 38 -1.59 -9.58 -11.41
C PRO A 38 -3.01 -9.27 -11.84
N SER A 39 -4.01 -9.56 -10.98
CA SER A 39 -5.41 -9.29 -11.31
C SER A 39 -5.68 -7.79 -11.38
N ALA A 40 -5.11 -7.01 -10.45
CA ALA A 40 -5.25 -5.56 -10.46
C ALA A 40 -4.54 -4.96 -11.67
N GLN A 41 -3.35 -5.47 -12.02
CA GLN A 41 -2.62 -5.01 -13.21
C GLN A 41 -3.44 -5.21 -14.48
N GLU A 42 -4.10 -6.36 -14.61
CA GLU A 42 -4.94 -6.65 -15.77
C GLU A 42 -6.07 -5.64 -15.91
N VAL A 43 -6.75 -5.32 -14.80
CA VAL A 43 -7.82 -4.32 -14.79
C VAL A 43 -7.27 -2.94 -15.17
N LEU A 44 -6.15 -2.55 -14.60
CA LEU A 44 -5.54 -1.25 -14.85
C LEU A 44 -5.09 -1.11 -16.30
N TYR A 45 -4.51 -2.16 -16.89
CA TYR A 45 -4.15 -2.14 -18.30
C TYR A 45 -5.39 -2.03 -19.19
N GLY A 46 -6.48 -2.72 -18.83
CA GLY A 46 -7.74 -2.60 -19.55
C GLY A 46 -8.32 -1.20 -19.53
N CYS A 47 -7.99 -0.40 -18.51
CA CYS A 47 -8.41 1.00 -18.38
C CYS A 47 -7.39 1.99 -18.96
N ASN A 48 -6.34 1.51 -19.63
CA ASN A 48 -5.25 2.32 -20.16
C ASN A 48 -4.48 3.07 -19.09
N ALA A 49 -4.43 2.55 -17.86
CA ALA A 49 -3.67 3.16 -16.77
C ALA A 49 -2.17 2.93 -16.97
N GLU A 50 -1.38 3.94 -16.63
CA GLU A 50 0.08 3.84 -16.67
C GLU A 50 0.57 3.43 -15.29
N ILE A 51 0.79 2.13 -15.10
CA ILE A 51 1.14 1.56 -13.79
C ILE A 51 2.46 2.11 -13.28
N ASP A 52 3.46 2.25 -14.14
CA ASP A 52 4.76 2.77 -13.72
C ASP A 52 4.66 4.21 -13.20
N GLN A 53 3.85 5.04 -13.87
CA GLN A 53 3.62 6.41 -13.44
C GLN A 53 2.86 6.45 -12.10
N LEU A 54 1.83 5.63 -11.95
CA LEU A 54 1.11 5.52 -10.69
C LEU A 54 2.03 5.09 -9.55
N ARG A 55 2.91 4.13 -9.82
CA ARG A 55 3.87 3.66 -8.83
C ARG A 55 4.78 4.79 -8.36
N LEU A 56 5.33 5.55 -9.30
CA LEU A 56 6.20 6.67 -8.97
C LEU A 56 5.48 7.72 -8.14
N GLU A 57 4.25 8.06 -8.49
CA GLU A 57 3.45 9.05 -7.76
C GLU A 57 3.14 8.58 -6.34
N LEU A 58 2.77 7.30 -6.17
CA LEU A 58 2.49 6.72 -4.86
C LEU A 58 3.75 6.67 -3.99
N GLU A 59 4.88 6.25 -4.56
CA GLU A 59 6.15 6.21 -3.83
C GLU A 59 6.58 7.60 -3.38
N GLU A 60 6.45 8.59 -4.25
CA GLU A 60 6.75 9.97 -3.92
C GLU A 60 5.84 10.50 -2.80
N PHE A 61 4.55 10.19 -2.86
CA PHE A 61 3.62 10.55 -1.80
C PHE A 61 4.05 9.95 -0.46
N LEU A 62 4.36 8.65 -0.46
CA LEU A 62 4.78 7.96 0.77
C LEU A 62 6.06 8.54 1.36
N ASP A 63 7.01 8.93 0.50
CA ASP A 63 8.27 9.47 0.98
C ASP A 63 8.13 10.86 1.59
N HIS A 64 7.17 11.67 1.10
CA HIS A 64 7.06 13.07 1.50
C HIS A 64 5.92 13.38 2.46
N HIS A 65 4.90 12.52 2.55
CA HIS A 65 3.69 12.83 3.29
C HIS A 65 3.39 11.91 4.47
N VAL A 66 4.10 10.80 4.59
CA VAL A 66 3.89 9.85 5.70
C VAL A 66 5.04 9.99 6.69
N PRO A 67 4.74 10.24 7.99
CA PRO A 67 5.79 10.35 9.00
C PRO A 67 6.58 9.06 9.12
N LYS A 68 7.88 9.19 9.34
CA LYS A 68 8.78 8.05 9.55
C LYS A 68 9.12 7.91 11.02
N LEU A 69 9.28 6.67 11.44
CA LEU A 69 9.74 6.36 12.80
C LEU A 69 11.24 6.60 12.90
N ASP A 70 11.68 7.12 14.05
CA ASP A 70 13.11 7.26 14.33
C ASP A 70 13.77 5.89 14.54
N GLU A 71 13.01 4.97 15.13
CA GLU A 71 13.43 3.59 15.36
C GLU A 71 12.36 2.65 14.81
N GLU A 72 12.76 1.41 14.54
CA GLU A 72 11.83 0.40 14.08
C GLU A 72 10.83 0.08 15.18
N GLY A 73 9.54 0.32 14.90
CA GLY A 73 8.46 0.10 15.84
C GLY A 73 7.25 -0.51 15.17
N GLU A 74 6.16 -0.66 15.93
CA GLU A 74 4.92 -1.18 15.39
C GLU A 74 4.25 -0.14 14.49
N VAL A 75 3.73 -0.62 13.36
CA VAL A 75 2.98 0.19 12.42
C VAL A 75 1.55 0.34 12.93
N GLN A 76 1.06 1.57 12.99
CA GLN A 76 -0.31 1.87 13.35
C GLN A 76 -1.16 2.00 12.09
N GLN A 77 -2.39 1.51 12.16
CA GLN A 77 -3.32 1.65 11.04
C GLN A 77 -4.01 3.00 11.09
N THR A 78 -4.17 3.62 9.92
CA THR A 78 -5.01 4.81 9.83
C THR A 78 -6.49 4.40 9.91
N ILE A 79 -7.35 5.37 10.20
CA ILE A 79 -8.79 5.12 10.27
C ILE A 79 -9.31 4.56 8.95
N GLY A 80 -8.83 5.09 7.82
CA GLY A 80 -9.26 4.62 6.51
C GLY A 80 -8.93 3.15 6.26
N VAL A 81 -7.71 2.74 6.62
CA VAL A 81 -7.30 1.34 6.47
C VAL A 81 -8.09 0.44 7.43
N GLY A 82 -8.30 0.89 8.67
CA GLY A 82 -9.07 0.12 9.63
C GLY A 82 -10.49 -0.15 9.15
N ARG A 83 -11.13 0.81 8.49
CA ARG A 83 -12.47 0.63 7.93
C ARG A 83 -12.48 -0.37 6.78
N VAL A 84 -11.46 -0.36 5.95
CA VAL A 84 -11.34 -1.31 4.83
C VAL A 84 -11.18 -2.74 5.34
N LEU A 85 -10.50 -2.92 6.47
CA LEU A 85 -10.22 -4.24 7.03
C LEU A 85 -11.34 -4.83 7.87
N GLN A 86 -12.32 -4.05 8.24
CA GLN A 86 -13.45 -4.52 9.03
C GLN A 86 -14.49 -5.28 8.21
#